data_690dc6789d73181f12bcd4573e20ad96
#
_entry.id   690dc6789d73181f12bcd4573e20ad96
#
_cell.length_a   1.000
_cell.length_b   1.000
_cell.length_c   1.000
_cell.angle_alpha   90.00
_cell.angle_beta   90.00
_cell.angle_gamma   90.00
#
_symmetry.space_group_name_H-M   'P 1'
#
loop_
_entity.id
_entity.type
_entity.pdbx_description
1 polymer ?
#
loop_
_entity_poly.entity_id
_entity_poly.type
_entity_poly.pdbx_seq_one_letter_code
_entity_poly.pdbx_strand_id
1 'polypeptide(L)'
;MDIIKVRNKFEISEFHQIVYTLYKNQKNWIPHLKQDVESVFNPKQNSYHQHGEVERFILKKNNKTIGRIAVFYSRKKIKKDLLKVGGIGFFECINSQDAANLLFNTAISWLKERNIEAMDGPINFGEKEKYWGLLVEGFDKHTVYGQNYHLEYYKNLFETFGFKKYYNQHVYCKDLREPYPQKFYERAERIKSRPLFSLDHMKNYDFKKYARYFTDVYNAAWGTHHSFKPLKTEQTEKMFKKMKDILDQELIWFGFYEDTPVCFFIAIPDINKYLKYLNGNLNTIGKMKFLFHKTFNKT
;
A
#
# COMPACT_ATOMS: atom_id res chain seq x y z
N MET A 1 -19.27 -23.28 10.54
CA MET A 1 -18.51 -22.04 10.26
C MET A 1 -19.46 -21.06 9.58
N ASP A 2 -19.54 -19.84 10.12
CA ASP A 2 -20.57 -18.88 9.73
C ASP A 2 -19.94 -17.64 9.11
N ILE A 3 -20.39 -17.25 7.92
CA ILE A 3 -20.00 -16.01 7.27
C ILE A 3 -20.90 -14.90 7.75
N ILE A 4 -20.30 -13.83 8.27
CA ILE A 4 -21.01 -12.65 8.75
C ILE A 4 -20.59 -11.45 7.94
N LYS A 5 -21.55 -10.74 7.37
CA LYS A 5 -21.34 -9.48 6.68
C LYS A 5 -21.15 -8.36 7.69
N VAL A 6 -20.05 -7.62 7.58
CA VAL A 6 -19.69 -6.56 8.54
C VAL A 6 -20.60 -5.36 8.38
N ARG A 7 -21.40 -5.03 9.41
CA ARG A 7 -22.41 -3.97 9.38
C ARG A 7 -22.31 -3.00 10.54
N ASN A 8 -21.90 -3.45 11.69
CA ASN A 8 -21.92 -2.67 12.92
C ASN A 8 -20.53 -2.54 13.55
N LYS A 9 -20.41 -1.71 14.58
CA LYS A 9 -19.14 -1.42 15.25
C LYS A 9 -18.48 -2.65 15.88
N PHE A 10 -19.26 -3.61 16.34
CA PHE A 10 -18.73 -4.83 16.93
C PHE A 10 -18.07 -5.70 15.86
N GLU A 11 -18.74 -5.93 14.74
CA GLU A 11 -18.21 -6.69 13.60
C GLU A 11 -16.99 -5.99 12.95
N ILE A 12 -17.00 -4.65 12.90
CA ILE A 12 -15.82 -3.86 12.49
C ILE A 12 -14.64 -4.11 13.44
N SER A 13 -14.92 -4.13 14.75
CA SER A 13 -13.88 -4.45 15.73
C SER A 13 -13.32 -5.84 15.54
N GLU A 14 -14.16 -6.84 15.30
CA GLU A 14 -13.74 -8.22 15.02
C GLU A 14 -12.94 -8.33 13.73
N PHE A 15 -13.35 -7.59 12.67
CA PHE A 15 -12.60 -7.52 11.41
C PHE A 15 -11.17 -7.00 11.61
N HIS A 16 -10.97 -6.06 12.54
CA HIS A 16 -9.64 -5.60 12.90
C HIS A 16 -8.91 -6.53 13.87
N GLN A 17 -9.63 -7.18 14.78
CA GLN A 17 -8.99 -7.91 15.88
C GLN A 17 -8.37 -9.23 15.45
N ILE A 18 -8.88 -9.88 14.41
CA ILE A 18 -8.39 -11.17 13.92
C ILE A 18 -6.88 -11.15 13.59
N VAL A 19 -6.37 -10.05 13.03
CA VAL A 19 -4.94 -9.95 12.67
C VAL A 19 -4.03 -10.05 13.89
N TYR A 20 -4.43 -9.48 15.03
CA TYR A 20 -3.64 -9.56 16.25
C TYR A 20 -3.56 -10.98 16.82
N THR A 21 -4.58 -11.79 16.55
CA THR A 21 -4.60 -13.21 16.92
C THR A 21 -3.68 -14.02 16.00
N LEU A 22 -3.78 -13.81 14.70
CA LEU A 22 -3.03 -14.55 13.69
C LEU A 22 -1.53 -14.22 13.74
N TYR A 23 -1.19 -12.95 13.91
CA TYR A 23 0.21 -12.48 13.83
C TYR A 23 0.91 -12.33 15.19
N LYS A 24 0.31 -12.80 16.31
CA LYS A 24 0.86 -12.61 17.66
C LYS A 24 2.32 -13.06 17.84
N ASN A 25 2.77 -14.05 17.06
CA ASN A 25 4.11 -14.62 17.12
C ASN A 25 5.01 -14.11 15.99
N GLN A 26 4.54 -13.17 15.16
CA GLN A 26 5.29 -12.64 14.01
C GLN A 26 6.05 -11.37 14.40
N LYS A 27 7.37 -11.49 14.59
CA LYS A 27 8.23 -10.36 15.03
C LYS A 27 8.28 -9.21 14.02
N ASN A 28 8.16 -9.54 12.73
CA ASN A 28 8.29 -8.58 11.64
C ASN A 28 6.95 -7.98 11.19
N TRP A 29 5.84 -8.46 11.74
CA TRP A 29 4.55 -7.90 11.45
C TRP A 29 4.33 -6.59 12.19
N ILE A 30 3.89 -5.58 11.44
CA ILE A 30 3.49 -4.27 11.96
C ILE A 30 2.04 -4.04 11.55
N PRO A 31 1.12 -3.87 12.51
CA PRO A 31 -0.28 -3.70 12.18
C PRO A 31 -0.52 -2.40 11.43
N HIS A 32 -1.33 -2.47 10.37
CA HIS A 32 -1.83 -1.28 9.70
C HIS A 32 -2.60 -0.38 10.68
N LEU A 33 -2.57 0.91 10.45
CA LEU A 33 -3.41 1.84 11.22
C LEU A 33 -4.89 1.55 10.92
N LYS A 34 -5.67 1.29 11.96
CA LYS A 34 -7.10 0.97 11.82
C LYS A 34 -7.88 2.04 11.06
N GLN A 35 -7.53 3.32 11.29
CA GLN A 35 -8.16 4.43 10.58
C GLN A 35 -7.85 4.41 9.07
N ASP A 36 -6.66 3.96 8.66
CA ASP A 36 -6.30 3.89 7.25
C ASP A 36 -7.01 2.72 6.57
N VAL A 37 -7.16 1.60 7.26
CA VAL A 37 -7.98 0.48 6.79
C VAL A 37 -9.45 0.91 6.67
N GLU A 38 -10.01 1.58 7.68
CA GLU A 38 -11.38 2.08 7.62
C GLU A 38 -11.59 3.13 6.53
N SER A 39 -10.57 3.92 6.20
CA SER A 39 -10.65 4.90 5.11
C SER A 39 -10.97 4.26 3.75
N VAL A 40 -10.54 3.01 3.54
CA VAL A 40 -10.85 2.25 2.31
C VAL A 40 -12.35 1.99 2.18
N PHE A 41 -13.02 1.75 3.29
CA PHE A 41 -14.45 1.44 3.36
C PHE A 41 -15.35 2.66 3.57
N ASN A 42 -14.75 3.85 3.71
CA ASN A 42 -15.48 5.11 3.93
C ASN A 42 -15.71 5.84 2.61
N PRO A 43 -16.97 5.97 2.12
CA PRO A 43 -17.28 6.63 0.85
C PRO A 43 -16.91 8.13 0.82
N LYS A 44 -16.76 8.78 1.99
CA LYS A 44 -16.33 10.18 2.07
C LYS A 44 -14.81 10.34 1.88
N GLN A 45 -14.04 9.29 2.11
CA GLN A 45 -12.57 9.31 2.06
C GLN A 45 -12.01 8.59 0.84
N ASN A 46 -12.70 7.56 0.34
CA ASN A 46 -12.28 6.77 -0.80
C ASN A 46 -13.17 7.06 -2.02
N SER A 47 -12.60 7.75 -3.01
CA SER A 47 -13.29 8.12 -4.26
C SER A 47 -13.71 6.91 -5.11
N TYR A 48 -13.17 5.73 -4.87
CA TYR A 48 -13.56 4.50 -5.59
C TYR A 48 -15.02 4.13 -5.37
N HIS A 49 -15.63 4.52 -4.25
CA HIS A 49 -17.07 4.35 -4.01
C HIS A 49 -17.97 5.07 -5.04
N GLN A 50 -17.48 6.10 -5.72
CA GLN A 50 -18.25 6.78 -6.78
C GLN A 50 -18.52 5.89 -7.99
N HIS A 51 -17.71 4.85 -8.19
CA HIS A 51 -17.79 3.98 -9.36
C HIS A 51 -17.56 2.49 -9.05
N GLY A 52 -17.63 2.09 -7.81
CA GLY A 52 -17.45 0.72 -7.36
C GLY A 52 -18.22 0.42 -6.09
N GLU A 53 -18.24 -0.84 -5.73
CA GLU A 53 -18.81 -1.34 -4.50
C GLU A 53 -17.79 -2.20 -3.78
N VAL A 54 -17.85 -2.19 -2.47
CA VAL A 54 -17.00 -3.01 -1.59
C VAL A 54 -17.84 -3.56 -0.45
N GLU A 55 -17.55 -4.79 -0.07
CA GLU A 55 -18.18 -5.46 1.05
C GLU A 55 -17.13 -6.16 1.91
N ARG A 56 -17.38 -6.27 3.22
CA ARG A 56 -16.51 -6.96 4.17
C ARG A 56 -17.22 -8.13 4.82
N PHE A 57 -16.49 -9.22 5.00
CA PHE A 57 -16.97 -10.41 5.68
C PHE A 57 -15.97 -10.87 6.75
N ILE A 58 -16.49 -11.41 7.84
CA ILE A 58 -15.74 -12.18 8.82
C ILE A 58 -16.27 -13.61 8.84
N LEU A 59 -15.36 -14.56 9.08
CA LEU A 59 -15.69 -15.97 9.24
C LEU A 59 -15.56 -16.35 10.71
N LYS A 60 -16.61 -16.95 11.26
CA LYS A 60 -16.63 -17.43 12.64
C LYS A 60 -16.72 -18.95 12.73
N LYS A 61 -16.09 -19.50 13.77
CA LYS A 61 -16.27 -20.89 14.22
C LYS A 61 -16.40 -20.86 15.74
N ASN A 62 -17.47 -21.43 16.28
CA ASN A 62 -17.75 -21.44 17.72
C ASN A 62 -17.63 -20.03 18.34
N ASN A 63 -18.29 -19.05 17.73
CA ASN A 63 -18.29 -17.62 18.11
C ASN A 63 -16.92 -16.92 18.07
N LYS A 64 -15.86 -17.58 17.59
CA LYS A 64 -14.53 -16.95 17.41
C LYS A 64 -14.31 -16.59 15.96
N THR A 65 -13.87 -15.39 15.70
CA THR A 65 -13.45 -14.96 14.36
C THR A 65 -12.16 -15.67 13.97
N ILE A 66 -12.19 -16.41 12.86
CA ILE A 66 -11.08 -17.21 12.35
C ILE A 66 -10.59 -16.77 10.97
N GLY A 67 -11.28 -15.81 10.35
CA GLY A 67 -10.84 -15.23 9.09
C GLY A 67 -11.66 -13.99 8.73
N ARG A 68 -11.16 -13.25 7.74
CA ARG A 68 -11.82 -12.08 7.17
C ARG A 68 -11.47 -11.94 5.69
N ILE A 69 -12.32 -11.24 4.95
CA ILE A 69 -12.08 -10.86 3.55
C ILE A 69 -12.86 -9.60 3.21
N ALA A 70 -12.33 -8.78 2.32
CA ALA A 70 -13.08 -7.75 1.62
C ALA A 70 -13.17 -8.13 0.14
N VAL A 71 -14.32 -7.87 -0.48
CA VAL A 71 -14.57 -8.11 -1.91
C VAL A 71 -15.10 -6.85 -2.55
N PHE A 72 -14.72 -6.57 -3.79
CA PHE A 72 -15.09 -5.34 -4.46
C PHE A 72 -14.99 -5.42 -5.98
N TYR A 73 -15.58 -4.44 -6.64
CA TYR A 73 -15.37 -4.19 -8.08
C TYR A 73 -15.40 -2.70 -8.41
N SER A 74 -14.90 -2.35 -9.58
CA SER A 74 -14.95 -0.98 -10.09
C SER A 74 -15.51 -0.94 -11.49
N ARG A 75 -16.62 -0.21 -11.70
CA ARG A 75 -17.27 -0.03 -13.02
C ARG A 75 -16.36 0.61 -14.05
N LYS A 76 -15.41 1.45 -13.63
CA LYS A 76 -14.44 2.07 -14.54
C LYS A 76 -13.42 1.06 -15.07
N LYS A 77 -13.00 0.11 -14.24
CA LYS A 77 -12.10 -0.97 -14.64
C LYS A 77 -12.80 -1.93 -15.59
N ILE A 78 -14.03 -2.36 -15.24
CA ILE A 78 -14.86 -3.26 -16.06
C ILE A 78 -15.11 -2.73 -17.47
N LYS A 79 -15.32 -1.43 -17.63
CA LYS A 79 -15.57 -0.83 -18.96
C LYS A 79 -14.35 -0.82 -19.89
N LYS A 80 -13.14 -1.04 -19.36
CA LYS A 80 -11.89 -0.99 -20.12
C LYS A 80 -11.38 -2.37 -20.50
N ASP A 81 -11.70 -3.38 -19.73
CA ASP A 81 -11.16 -4.73 -19.86
C ASP A 81 -12.16 -5.62 -20.60
N LEU A 82 -11.65 -6.53 -21.44
CA LEU A 82 -12.45 -7.56 -22.12
C LEU A 82 -13.10 -8.52 -21.11
N LEU A 83 -12.43 -8.77 -19.97
CA LEU A 83 -12.91 -9.59 -18.88
C LEU A 83 -13.30 -8.71 -17.68
N LYS A 84 -14.49 -8.94 -17.14
CA LYS A 84 -14.97 -8.22 -15.97
C LYS A 84 -14.33 -8.76 -14.69
N VAL A 85 -13.31 -8.07 -14.20
CA VAL A 85 -12.53 -8.50 -13.05
C VAL A 85 -12.91 -7.69 -11.81
N GLY A 86 -13.24 -8.40 -10.74
CA GLY A 86 -13.35 -7.86 -9.38
C GLY A 86 -12.08 -8.10 -8.58
N GLY A 87 -12.10 -7.72 -7.30
CA GLY A 87 -10.95 -7.89 -6.42
C GLY A 87 -11.31 -8.37 -5.03
N ILE A 88 -10.36 -9.02 -4.39
CA ILE A 88 -10.40 -9.29 -2.96
C ILE A 88 -9.20 -8.67 -2.28
N GLY A 89 -9.38 -8.23 -1.03
CA GLY A 89 -8.32 -7.70 -0.19
C GLY A 89 -8.58 -7.96 1.29
N PHE A 90 -7.65 -7.54 2.12
CA PHE A 90 -7.74 -7.75 3.58
C PHE A 90 -8.05 -9.21 3.96
N PHE A 91 -7.63 -10.16 3.11
CA PHE A 91 -7.79 -11.58 3.38
C PHE A 91 -6.89 -11.98 4.53
N GLU A 92 -7.50 -12.57 5.54
CA GLU A 92 -6.82 -13.16 6.68
C GLU A 92 -7.56 -14.43 7.08
N CYS A 93 -6.82 -15.49 7.36
CA CYS A 93 -7.43 -16.77 7.71
C CYS A 93 -6.47 -17.61 8.57
N ILE A 94 -7.02 -18.43 9.46
CA ILE A 94 -6.25 -19.50 10.09
C ILE A 94 -5.73 -20.46 9.02
N ASN A 95 -4.70 -21.24 9.31
CA ASN A 95 -4.18 -22.25 8.40
C ASN A 95 -5.19 -23.43 8.25
N SER A 96 -6.22 -23.19 7.44
CA SER A 96 -7.29 -24.14 7.13
C SER A 96 -7.82 -23.85 5.72
N GLN A 97 -7.66 -24.81 4.83
CA GLN A 97 -8.14 -24.70 3.45
C GLN A 97 -9.67 -24.55 3.41
N ASP A 98 -10.40 -25.28 4.26
CA ASP A 98 -11.88 -25.17 4.32
C ASP A 98 -12.34 -23.78 4.71
N ALA A 99 -11.64 -23.16 5.67
CA ALA A 99 -11.93 -21.77 6.07
C ALA A 99 -11.62 -20.78 4.95
N ALA A 100 -10.48 -20.94 4.28
CA ALA A 100 -10.12 -20.13 3.13
C ALA A 100 -11.10 -20.29 1.96
N ASN A 101 -11.47 -21.54 1.65
CA ASN A 101 -12.44 -21.86 0.60
C ASN A 101 -13.80 -21.19 0.85
N LEU A 102 -14.25 -21.17 2.11
CA LEU A 102 -15.53 -20.53 2.45
C LEU A 102 -15.47 -19.02 2.24
N LEU A 103 -14.36 -18.36 2.61
CA LEU A 103 -14.14 -16.94 2.37
C LEU A 103 -14.06 -16.61 0.86
N PHE A 104 -13.29 -17.39 0.10
CA PHE A 104 -13.15 -17.19 -1.35
C PHE A 104 -14.47 -17.45 -2.09
N ASN A 105 -15.20 -18.51 -1.74
CA ASN A 105 -16.50 -18.80 -2.35
C ASN A 105 -17.53 -17.72 -2.03
N THR A 106 -17.49 -17.14 -0.82
CA THR A 106 -18.32 -15.98 -0.47
C THR A 106 -18.03 -14.79 -1.36
N ALA A 107 -16.74 -14.52 -1.60
CA ALA A 107 -16.33 -13.44 -2.50
C ALA A 107 -16.76 -13.70 -3.96
N ILE A 108 -16.59 -14.93 -4.44
CA ILE A 108 -17.05 -15.33 -5.79
C ILE A 108 -18.56 -15.16 -5.93
N SER A 109 -19.36 -15.62 -4.97
CA SER A 109 -20.82 -15.48 -5.01
C SER A 109 -21.23 -14.02 -5.07
N TRP A 110 -20.62 -13.18 -4.23
CA TRP A 110 -20.86 -11.73 -4.23
C TRP A 110 -20.51 -11.05 -5.55
N LEU A 111 -19.41 -11.48 -6.21
CA LEU A 111 -18.99 -10.99 -7.51
C LEU A 111 -19.90 -11.47 -8.64
N LYS A 112 -20.29 -12.75 -8.64
CA LYS A 112 -21.22 -13.34 -9.63
C LYS A 112 -22.58 -12.65 -9.64
N GLU A 113 -23.14 -12.31 -8.47
CA GLU A 113 -24.38 -11.53 -8.35
C GLU A 113 -24.31 -10.17 -9.07
N ARG A 114 -23.10 -9.68 -9.34
CA ARG A 114 -22.79 -8.41 -10.01
C ARG A 114 -22.27 -8.57 -11.43
N ASN A 115 -22.40 -9.78 -11.98
CA ASN A 115 -21.93 -10.13 -13.34
C ASN A 115 -20.41 -9.91 -13.51
N ILE A 116 -19.61 -10.19 -12.46
CA ILE A 116 -18.16 -10.18 -12.51
C ILE A 116 -17.67 -11.61 -12.76
N GLU A 117 -16.74 -11.77 -13.68
CA GLU A 117 -16.34 -13.05 -14.27
C GLU A 117 -15.06 -13.61 -13.69
N ALA A 118 -14.18 -12.74 -13.15
CA ALA A 118 -12.90 -13.13 -12.58
C ALA A 118 -12.60 -12.33 -11.30
N MET A 119 -11.66 -12.84 -10.50
CA MET A 119 -11.30 -12.28 -9.21
C MET A 119 -9.77 -12.21 -9.06
N ASP A 120 -9.25 -11.01 -8.89
CA ASP A 120 -7.85 -10.73 -8.53
C ASP A 120 -7.69 -10.59 -7.01
N GLY A 121 -6.51 -10.95 -6.50
CA GLY A 121 -6.22 -10.72 -5.08
C GLY A 121 -4.92 -11.32 -4.58
N PRO A 122 -4.48 -10.86 -3.40
CA PRO A 122 -5.04 -9.76 -2.61
C PRO A 122 -4.67 -8.39 -3.19
N ILE A 123 -5.66 -7.53 -3.35
CA ILE A 123 -5.51 -6.17 -3.85
C ILE A 123 -6.39 -5.19 -3.07
N ASN A 124 -6.28 -3.88 -3.35
CA ASN A 124 -7.00 -2.84 -2.63
C ASN A 124 -8.22 -2.31 -3.40
N PHE A 125 -9.28 -1.96 -2.69
CA PHE A 125 -10.34 -1.11 -3.22
C PHE A 125 -9.89 0.36 -3.18
N GLY A 126 -8.91 0.69 -4.01
CA GLY A 126 -8.22 1.97 -4.03
C GLY A 126 -6.99 1.91 -4.91
N GLU A 127 -6.02 2.75 -4.61
CA GLU A 127 -4.74 2.80 -5.30
C GLU A 127 -3.89 1.56 -4.98
N LYS A 128 -3.06 1.16 -5.95
CA LYS A 128 -2.21 -0.04 -5.85
C LYS A 128 -0.98 0.13 -4.94
N GLU A 129 -0.74 1.34 -4.46
CA GLU A 129 0.37 1.69 -3.58
C GLU A 129 0.16 1.19 -2.14
N LYS A 130 -1.06 0.78 -1.79
CA LYS A 130 -1.40 0.28 -0.44
C LYS A 130 -2.18 -1.04 -0.52
N TYR A 131 -1.91 -1.92 0.44
CA TYR A 131 -2.64 -3.17 0.67
C TYR A 131 -2.71 -4.07 -0.59
N TRP A 132 -1.64 -4.07 -1.38
CA TRP A 132 -1.57 -4.79 -2.64
C TRP A 132 -0.56 -5.92 -2.60
N GLY A 133 -0.91 -7.05 -3.22
CA GLY A 133 -0.04 -8.21 -3.36
C GLY A 133 0.00 -9.13 -2.15
N LEU A 134 0.32 -10.39 -2.41
CA LEU A 134 0.56 -11.42 -1.41
C LEU A 134 2.07 -11.50 -1.16
N LEU A 135 2.49 -11.36 0.10
CA LEU A 135 3.88 -11.58 0.47
C LEU A 135 4.21 -13.08 0.30
N VAL A 136 5.22 -13.39 -0.48
CA VAL A 136 5.64 -14.76 -0.78
C VAL A 136 7.11 -15.02 -0.49
N GLU A 137 7.89 -13.95 -0.31
CA GLU A 137 9.32 -13.98 0.04
C GLU A 137 9.68 -12.78 0.93
N GLY A 138 10.75 -12.88 1.74
CA GLY A 138 11.21 -11.79 2.60
C GLY A 138 10.49 -11.70 3.94
N PHE A 139 10.00 -12.80 4.48
CA PHE A 139 9.32 -12.88 5.78
C PHE A 139 10.22 -12.51 6.98
N ASP A 140 11.53 -12.50 6.78
CA ASP A 140 12.54 -12.09 7.74
C ASP A 140 12.61 -10.57 7.96
N LYS A 141 11.89 -9.78 7.15
CA LYS A 141 11.87 -8.31 7.20
C LYS A 141 10.47 -7.78 7.44
N HIS A 142 10.37 -6.63 8.10
CA HIS A 142 9.10 -5.91 8.15
C HIS A 142 8.82 -5.25 6.80
N THR A 143 7.56 -5.10 6.46
CA THR A 143 7.13 -4.39 5.25
C THR A 143 7.17 -2.87 5.46
N VAL A 144 7.29 -2.11 4.37
CA VAL A 144 7.14 -0.66 4.44
C VAL A 144 5.67 -0.25 4.61
N TYR A 145 5.42 1.00 4.99
CA TYR A 145 4.07 1.50 5.25
C TYR A 145 3.11 1.26 4.09
N GLY A 146 1.96 0.68 4.43
CA GLY A 146 0.91 0.36 3.46
C GLY A 146 1.11 -0.94 2.69
N GLN A 147 2.24 -1.61 2.82
CA GLN A 147 2.48 -2.92 2.23
C GLN A 147 1.94 -4.04 3.13
N ASN A 148 1.41 -5.08 2.51
CA ASN A 148 0.92 -6.25 3.24
C ASN A 148 2.08 -7.07 3.80
N TYR A 149 1.87 -7.62 5.00
CA TYR A 149 2.65 -8.73 5.55
C TYR A 149 1.69 -9.92 5.69
N HIS A 150 2.10 -11.09 5.20
CA HIS A 150 1.27 -12.30 5.24
C HIS A 150 1.98 -13.45 5.95
N LEU A 151 1.21 -14.44 6.34
CA LEU A 151 1.74 -15.70 6.86
C LEU A 151 2.13 -16.62 5.69
N GLU A 152 3.22 -17.35 5.83
CA GLU A 152 3.80 -18.17 4.74
C GLU A 152 2.79 -19.13 4.10
N TYR A 153 1.89 -19.70 4.89
CA TYR A 153 0.89 -20.66 4.40
C TYR A 153 -0.20 -20.02 3.51
N TYR A 154 -0.32 -18.70 3.45
CA TYR A 154 -1.34 -18.05 2.61
C TYR A 154 -1.15 -18.36 1.13
N LYS A 155 0.10 -18.43 0.68
CA LYS A 155 0.39 -18.82 -0.70
C LYS A 155 -0.30 -20.16 -1.05
N ASN A 156 -0.15 -21.16 -0.19
CA ASN A 156 -0.78 -22.47 -0.41
C ASN A 156 -2.30 -22.39 -0.39
N LEU A 157 -2.91 -21.58 0.50
CA LEU A 157 -4.37 -21.40 0.53
C LEU A 157 -4.90 -20.82 -0.78
N PHE A 158 -4.21 -19.83 -1.33
CA PHE A 158 -4.58 -19.21 -2.61
C PHE A 158 -4.39 -20.19 -3.78
N GLU A 159 -3.23 -20.80 -3.91
CA GLU A 159 -2.90 -21.69 -5.01
C GLU A 159 -3.77 -22.96 -5.01
N THR A 160 -4.02 -23.56 -3.83
CA THR A 160 -4.91 -24.73 -3.70
C THR A 160 -6.36 -24.40 -4.07
N PHE A 161 -6.82 -23.17 -3.80
CA PHE A 161 -8.14 -22.72 -4.22
C PHE A 161 -8.24 -22.51 -5.74
N GLY A 162 -7.12 -22.29 -6.44
CA GLY A 162 -7.07 -22.11 -7.89
C GLY A 162 -6.61 -20.73 -8.35
N PHE A 163 -6.16 -19.86 -7.46
CA PHE A 163 -5.49 -18.63 -7.87
C PHE A 163 -4.18 -18.93 -8.58
N LYS A 164 -3.88 -18.15 -9.60
CA LYS A 164 -2.62 -18.24 -10.34
C LYS A 164 -1.84 -16.95 -10.20
N LYS A 165 -0.52 -17.08 -10.14
CA LYS A 165 0.35 -15.90 -10.12
C LYS A 165 0.15 -15.08 -11.39
N TYR A 166 -0.17 -13.79 -11.22
CA TYR A 166 -0.33 -12.86 -12.33
C TYR A 166 1.00 -12.21 -12.68
N TYR A 167 1.70 -11.61 -11.70
CA TYR A 167 3.06 -11.07 -11.85
C TYR A 167 3.75 -11.00 -10.49
N ASN A 168 5.07 -10.81 -10.51
CA ASN A 168 5.84 -10.52 -9.30
C ASN A 168 5.98 -9.01 -9.12
N GLN A 169 5.76 -8.56 -7.90
CA GLN A 169 6.08 -7.20 -7.48
C GLN A 169 7.29 -7.27 -6.55
N HIS A 170 8.42 -6.74 -7.01
CA HIS A 170 9.67 -6.79 -6.26
C HIS A 170 9.82 -5.54 -5.39
N VAL A 171 10.21 -5.76 -4.12
CA VAL A 171 10.66 -4.72 -3.21
C VAL A 171 12.13 -4.97 -2.92
N TYR A 172 12.97 -4.01 -3.25
CA TYR A 172 14.42 -4.12 -3.07
C TYR A 172 14.85 -3.46 -1.76
N CYS A 173 15.83 -4.08 -1.10
CA CYS A 173 16.47 -3.54 0.08
C CYS A 173 17.98 -3.40 -0.20
N LYS A 174 18.56 -2.25 0.11
CA LYS A 174 20.00 -1.98 0.04
C LYS A 174 20.47 -1.48 1.39
N ASP A 175 21.50 -2.10 1.93
CA ASP A 175 22.25 -1.53 3.05
C ASP A 175 23.14 -0.40 2.51
N LEU A 176 22.89 0.83 2.94
CA LEU A 176 23.61 2.01 2.48
C LEU A 176 25.06 2.06 2.97
N ARG A 177 25.43 1.21 3.94
CA ARG A 177 26.84 1.06 4.39
C ARG A 177 27.66 0.24 3.41
N GLU A 178 27.03 -0.59 2.61
CA GLU A 178 27.70 -1.35 1.55
C GLU A 178 27.96 -0.46 0.33
N PRO A 179 29.17 -0.48 -0.24
CA PRO A 179 29.50 0.32 -1.42
C PRO A 179 28.61 -0.08 -2.61
N TYR A 180 28.42 0.85 -3.51
CA TYR A 180 27.83 0.57 -4.81
C TYR A 180 28.89 -0.02 -5.75
N PRO A 181 28.48 -0.75 -6.79
CA PRO A 181 29.39 -1.16 -7.86
C PRO A 181 30.11 0.06 -8.46
N GLN A 182 31.39 -0.08 -8.77
CA GLN A 182 32.27 1.00 -9.26
C GLN A 182 31.67 1.81 -10.41
N LYS A 183 30.97 1.14 -11.34
CA LYS A 183 30.28 1.79 -12.47
C LYS A 183 29.26 2.88 -12.07
N PHE A 184 28.70 2.81 -10.85
CA PHE A 184 27.78 3.87 -10.39
C PHE A 184 28.53 5.14 -10.04
N TYR A 185 29.67 5.02 -9.38
CA TYR A 185 30.52 6.16 -9.07
C TYR A 185 31.05 6.81 -10.35
N GLU A 186 31.53 6.03 -11.31
CA GLU A 186 31.99 6.53 -12.61
C GLU A 186 30.91 7.29 -13.38
N ARG A 187 29.66 6.76 -13.36
CA ARG A 187 28.51 7.45 -13.98
C ARG A 187 28.17 8.74 -13.25
N ALA A 188 28.20 8.74 -11.94
CA ALA A 188 27.93 9.93 -11.13
C ALA A 188 28.96 11.04 -11.42
N GLU A 189 30.23 10.70 -11.41
CA GLU A 189 31.30 11.67 -11.74
C GLU A 189 31.20 12.19 -13.18
N ARG A 190 30.88 11.34 -14.15
CA ARG A 190 30.64 11.75 -15.54
C ARG A 190 29.47 12.74 -15.68
N ILE A 191 28.40 12.58 -14.90
CA ILE A 191 27.27 13.53 -14.94
C ILE A 191 27.66 14.81 -14.22
N LYS A 192 28.29 14.72 -13.05
CA LYS A 192 28.75 15.84 -12.25
C LYS A 192 29.74 16.75 -12.98
N SER A 193 30.60 16.18 -13.87
CA SER A 193 31.54 16.94 -14.67
C SER A 193 30.90 17.71 -15.83
N ARG A 194 29.61 17.53 -16.10
CA ARG A 194 28.90 18.23 -17.18
C ARG A 194 28.28 19.53 -16.65
N PRO A 195 28.66 20.72 -17.10
CA PRO A 195 28.25 21.99 -16.51
C PRO A 195 26.74 22.28 -16.63
N LEU A 196 26.08 21.66 -17.62
CA LEU A 196 24.62 21.85 -17.82
C LEU A 196 23.73 21.01 -16.87
N PHE A 197 24.33 20.07 -16.12
CA PHE A 197 23.57 19.26 -15.16
C PHE A 197 23.84 19.75 -13.74
N SER A 198 22.75 19.87 -12.97
CA SER A 198 22.82 20.19 -11.55
C SER A 198 21.87 19.32 -10.74
N LEU A 199 22.18 19.19 -9.44
CA LEU A 199 21.35 18.47 -8.48
C LEU A 199 21.06 19.39 -7.30
N ASP A 200 19.80 19.43 -6.88
CA ASP A 200 19.41 20.17 -5.68
C ASP A 200 18.30 19.43 -4.96
N HIS A 201 18.20 19.60 -3.64
CA HIS A 201 17.14 19.02 -2.84
C HIS A 201 16.08 20.07 -2.47
N MET A 202 14.93 19.59 -1.96
CA MET A 202 13.86 20.48 -1.49
C MET A 202 14.39 21.41 -0.40
N LYS A 203 14.02 22.69 -0.48
CA LYS A 203 14.38 23.72 0.51
C LYS A 203 13.12 24.43 1.02
N ASN A 204 13.16 24.79 2.29
CA ASN A 204 12.13 25.60 2.95
C ASN A 204 10.70 25.05 2.84
N TYR A 205 10.55 23.74 2.58
CA TYR A 205 9.25 23.12 2.33
C TYR A 205 8.39 23.86 1.30
N ASP A 206 9.03 24.41 0.25
CA ASP A 206 8.31 25.07 -0.85
C ASP A 206 7.57 24.05 -1.70
N PHE A 207 6.49 23.50 -1.11
CA PHE A 207 5.69 22.44 -1.73
C PHE A 207 5.10 22.85 -3.09
N LYS A 208 4.82 24.13 -3.32
CA LYS A 208 4.29 24.59 -4.60
C LYS A 208 5.31 24.44 -5.72
N LYS A 209 6.53 24.91 -5.48
CA LYS A 209 7.65 24.81 -6.43
C LYS A 209 7.97 23.34 -6.75
N TYR A 210 8.21 22.53 -5.71
CA TYR A 210 8.64 21.16 -5.89
C TYR A 210 7.50 20.21 -6.34
N ALA A 211 6.24 20.53 -6.07
CA ALA A 211 5.12 19.82 -6.68
C ALA A 211 5.06 20.04 -8.19
N ARG A 212 5.35 21.27 -8.66
CA ARG A 212 5.46 21.54 -10.10
C ARG A 212 6.56 20.70 -10.71
N TYR A 213 7.77 20.75 -10.17
CA TYR A 213 8.91 19.96 -10.67
C TYR A 213 8.60 18.46 -10.73
N PHE A 214 8.02 17.92 -9.65
CA PHE A 214 7.59 16.53 -9.61
C PHE A 214 6.56 16.21 -10.70
N THR A 215 5.54 17.06 -10.85
CA THR A 215 4.44 16.86 -11.79
C THR A 215 4.94 16.90 -13.23
N ASP A 216 5.82 17.85 -13.56
CA ASP A 216 6.39 18.02 -14.89
C ASP A 216 7.21 16.77 -15.30
N VAL A 217 8.15 16.34 -14.45
CA VAL A 217 8.97 15.15 -14.69
C VAL A 217 8.12 13.88 -14.75
N TYR A 218 7.17 13.72 -13.81
CA TYR A 218 6.31 12.55 -13.76
C TYR A 218 5.44 12.42 -15.00
N ASN A 219 4.80 13.52 -15.40
CA ASN A 219 3.94 13.52 -16.58
C ASN A 219 4.74 13.29 -17.87
N ALA A 220 5.93 13.85 -17.99
CA ALA A 220 6.81 13.62 -19.14
C ALA A 220 7.28 12.16 -19.21
N ALA A 221 7.65 11.55 -18.08
CA ALA A 221 8.14 10.18 -18.03
C ALA A 221 7.06 9.13 -18.30
N TRP A 222 5.82 9.35 -17.85
CA TRP A 222 4.74 8.39 -17.94
C TRP A 222 3.70 8.70 -19.02
N GLY A 223 3.81 9.85 -19.68
CA GLY A 223 2.81 10.36 -20.64
C GLY A 223 2.50 9.43 -21.82
N THR A 224 3.44 8.56 -22.21
CA THR A 224 3.27 7.56 -23.28
C THR A 224 2.62 6.25 -22.85
N HIS A 225 2.41 6.05 -21.53
CA HIS A 225 1.81 4.81 -21.03
C HIS A 225 0.30 4.76 -21.30
N HIS A 226 -0.19 3.67 -21.85
CA HIS A 226 -1.58 3.46 -22.32
C HIS A 226 -2.68 3.77 -21.27
N SER A 227 -2.39 3.64 -19.99
CA SER A 227 -3.37 3.90 -18.90
C SER A 227 -3.02 5.13 -18.06
N PHE A 228 -2.09 5.95 -18.54
CA PHE A 228 -1.62 7.10 -17.80
C PHE A 228 -2.69 8.19 -17.69
N LYS A 229 -2.78 8.78 -16.51
CA LYS A 229 -3.55 10.00 -16.27
C LYS A 229 -2.60 11.06 -15.74
N PRO A 230 -2.50 12.20 -16.42
CA PRO A 230 -1.65 13.29 -15.96
C PRO A 230 -2.00 13.73 -14.54
N LEU A 231 -0.98 13.92 -13.72
CA LEU A 231 -1.13 14.54 -12.42
C LEU A 231 -1.31 16.05 -12.58
N LYS A 232 -2.09 16.65 -11.69
CA LYS A 232 -2.19 18.10 -11.56
C LYS A 232 -1.28 18.57 -10.43
N THR A 233 -0.62 19.68 -10.63
CA THR A 233 0.30 20.28 -9.63
C THR A 233 -0.37 20.49 -8.28
N GLU A 234 -1.63 20.93 -8.27
CA GLU A 234 -2.37 21.18 -7.03
C GLU A 234 -2.64 19.86 -6.25
N GLN A 235 -2.80 18.74 -6.96
CA GLN A 235 -2.96 17.43 -6.32
C GLN A 235 -1.65 16.98 -5.68
N THR A 236 -0.53 17.15 -6.37
CA THR A 236 0.82 16.86 -5.87
C THR A 236 1.18 17.75 -4.67
N GLU A 237 0.88 19.03 -4.75
CA GLU A 237 1.11 19.97 -3.64
C GLU A 237 0.32 19.57 -2.39
N LYS A 238 -0.96 19.22 -2.55
CA LYS A 238 -1.79 18.71 -1.45
C LYS A 238 -1.23 17.41 -0.86
N MET A 239 -0.68 16.53 -1.70
CA MET A 239 -0.03 15.28 -1.25
C MET A 239 1.22 15.61 -0.41
N PHE A 240 2.12 16.46 -0.88
CA PHE A 240 3.32 16.86 -0.13
C PHE A 240 2.96 17.52 1.20
N LYS A 241 1.97 18.44 1.21
CA LYS A 241 1.50 19.07 2.44
C LYS A 241 0.96 18.08 3.46
N LYS A 242 0.22 17.06 3.02
CA LYS A 242 -0.27 15.98 3.91
C LYS A 242 0.86 15.13 4.49
N MET A 243 1.95 15.01 3.77
CA MET A 243 3.12 14.22 4.19
C MET A 243 4.16 15.04 4.95
N LYS A 244 3.94 16.35 5.17
CA LYS A 244 4.93 17.27 5.77
C LYS A 244 5.57 16.71 7.04
N ASP A 245 4.78 16.11 7.92
CA ASP A 245 5.27 15.62 9.21
C ASP A 245 6.19 14.39 9.11
N ILE A 246 6.21 13.72 7.95
CA ILE A 246 7.03 12.53 7.70
C ILE A 246 8.10 12.76 6.63
N LEU A 247 7.96 13.81 5.81
CA LEU A 247 8.95 14.15 4.79
C LEU A 247 10.21 14.75 5.44
N ASP A 248 11.34 14.34 4.89
CA ASP A 248 12.62 15.01 5.10
C ASP A 248 13.01 15.67 3.78
N GLN A 249 13.16 16.99 3.79
CA GLN A 249 13.45 17.76 2.58
C GLN A 249 14.83 17.40 1.99
N GLU A 250 15.78 16.97 2.80
CA GLU A 250 17.11 16.55 2.34
C GLU A 250 17.08 15.19 1.62
N LEU A 251 15.96 14.47 1.69
CA LEU A 251 15.74 13.20 0.98
C LEU A 251 14.91 13.37 -0.31
N ILE A 252 14.58 14.61 -0.70
CA ILE A 252 13.78 14.90 -1.89
C ILE A 252 14.64 15.67 -2.88
N TRP A 253 15.19 14.95 -3.85
CA TRP A 253 16.17 15.46 -4.81
C TRP A 253 15.58 15.60 -6.20
N PHE A 254 16.02 16.65 -6.90
CA PHE A 254 15.73 16.90 -8.30
C PHE A 254 17.03 17.08 -9.08
N GLY A 255 17.07 16.52 -10.28
CA GLY A 255 18.12 16.78 -11.24
C GLY A 255 17.61 17.69 -12.34
N PHE A 256 18.47 18.60 -12.76
CA PHE A 256 18.18 19.63 -13.76
C PHE A 256 19.13 19.50 -14.95
N TYR A 257 18.62 19.78 -16.11
CA TYR A 257 19.38 20.13 -17.29
C TYR A 257 19.16 21.61 -17.54
N GLU A 258 20.20 22.42 -17.41
CA GLU A 258 20.07 23.87 -17.23
C GLU A 258 19.12 24.15 -16.04
N ASP A 259 18.04 24.90 -16.26
CA ASP A 259 17.04 25.20 -15.23
C ASP A 259 15.80 24.29 -15.29
N THR A 260 15.79 23.29 -16.21
CA THR A 260 14.64 22.41 -16.42
C THR A 260 14.77 21.15 -15.59
N PRO A 261 13.79 20.81 -14.71
CA PRO A 261 13.82 19.55 -13.96
C PRO A 261 13.62 18.36 -14.92
N VAL A 262 14.55 17.41 -14.91
CA VAL A 262 14.55 16.24 -15.81
C VAL A 262 14.46 14.92 -15.07
N CYS A 263 14.75 14.89 -13.78
CA CYS A 263 14.56 13.70 -12.95
C CYS A 263 14.33 14.09 -11.50
N PHE A 264 13.83 13.14 -10.71
CA PHE A 264 13.76 13.26 -9.26
C PHE A 264 14.13 11.93 -8.58
N PHE A 265 14.57 12.04 -7.33
CA PHE A 265 14.71 10.94 -6.39
C PHE A 265 14.08 11.37 -5.08
N ILE A 266 13.05 10.62 -4.64
CA ILE A 266 12.32 10.90 -3.41
C ILE A 266 12.44 9.68 -2.51
N ALA A 267 13.12 9.87 -1.38
CA ALA A 267 13.13 8.90 -0.31
C ALA A 267 12.25 9.40 0.83
N ILE A 268 11.52 8.47 1.44
CA ILE A 268 10.65 8.74 2.58
C ILE A 268 11.15 7.90 3.74
N PRO A 269 11.33 8.50 4.93
CA PRO A 269 11.69 7.74 6.13
C PRO A 269 10.71 6.58 6.37
N ASP A 270 11.22 5.41 6.75
CA ASP A 270 10.37 4.27 7.09
C ASP A 270 9.61 4.53 8.39
N ILE A 271 8.37 4.98 8.24
CA ILE A 271 7.51 5.29 9.40
C ILE A 271 7.07 4.06 10.18
N ASN A 272 7.18 2.85 9.61
CA ASN A 272 6.87 1.61 10.31
C ASN A 272 7.78 1.39 11.53
N LYS A 273 9.00 1.95 11.53
CA LYS A 273 9.86 2.01 12.72
C LYS A 273 9.15 2.62 13.94
N TYR A 274 8.24 3.56 13.73
CA TYR A 274 7.49 4.25 14.78
C TYR A 274 6.10 3.64 14.97
N LEU A 275 5.44 3.23 13.88
CA LEU A 275 4.08 2.68 13.91
C LEU A 275 3.99 1.36 14.69
N LYS A 276 5.08 0.58 14.76
CA LYS A 276 5.12 -0.67 15.55
C LYS A 276 4.76 -0.48 17.03
N TYR A 277 5.00 0.71 17.59
CA TYR A 277 4.68 1.04 18.99
C TYR A 277 3.22 1.48 19.20
N LEU A 278 2.47 1.70 18.12
CA LEU A 278 1.11 2.23 18.17
C LEU A 278 0.04 1.13 18.17
N ASN A 279 0.45 -0.09 17.90
CA ASN A 279 -0.48 -1.24 17.79
C ASN A 279 -1.73 -0.94 16.93
N GLY A 280 -1.50 -0.31 15.78
CA GLY A 280 -2.54 0.06 14.81
C GLY A 280 -3.48 1.21 15.25
N ASN A 281 -3.21 1.91 16.35
CA ASN A 281 -4.07 2.98 16.85
C ASN A 281 -3.34 4.33 16.80
N LEU A 282 -3.84 5.27 15.99
CA LEU A 282 -3.32 6.64 15.91
C LEU A 282 -4.33 7.65 16.53
N ASN A 283 -4.81 7.32 17.73
CA ASN A 283 -5.55 8.25 18.59
C ASN A 283 -4.58 9.27 19.23
N THR A 284 -5.05 10.13 20.12
CA THR A 284 -4.23 11.15 20.79
C THR A 284 -2.98 10.56 21.46
N ILE A 285 -3.14 9.45 22.19
CA ILE A 285 -2.01 8.74 22.82
C ILE A 285 -1.07 8.16 21.76
N GLY A 286 -1.61 7.58 20.69
CA GLY A 286 -0.83 7.07 19.57
C GLY A 286 -0.01 8.17 18.90
N LYS A 287 -0.59 9.35 18.68
CA LYS A 287 0.14 10.52 18.13
C LYS A 287 1.29 10.95 19.04
N MET A 288 1.09 11.00 20.36
CA MET A 288 2.14 11.31 21.31
C MET A 288 3.26 10.27 21.27
N LYS A 289 2.92 8.96 21.25
CA LYS A 289 3.91 7.88 21.10
C LYS A 289 4.67 8.01 19.78
N PHE A 290 3.99 8.28 18.68
CA PHE A 290 4.63 8.48 17.37
C PHE A 290 5.65 9.61 17.41
N LEU A 291 5.28 10.78 17.93
CA LEU A 291 6.16 11.93 18.04
C LEU A 291 7.34 11.62 18.96
N PHE A 292 7.10 11.00 20.10
CA PHE A 292 8.16 10.59 21.02
C PHE A 292 9.18 9.68 20.32
N HIS A 293 8.74 8.59 19.69
CA HIS A 293 9.65 7.68 19.01
C HIS A 293 10.33 8.32 17.78
N LYS A 294 9.63 9.21 17.05
CA LYS A 294 10.25 9.97 15.96
C LYS A 294 11.36 10.90 16.44
N THR A 295 11.22 11.49 17.61
CA THR A 295 12.19 12.46 18.15
C THR A 295 13.39 11.76 18.79
N PHE A 296 13.16 10.70 19.56
CA PHE A 296 14.20 10.06 20.39
C PHE A 296 14.80 8.80 19.76
N ASN A 297 14.15 8.15 18.82
CA ASN A 297 14.69 6.97 18.13
C ASN A 297 15.20 7.34 16.71
N LYS A 298 15.89 8.46 16.58
CA LYS A 298 16.63 8.80 15.36
C LYS A 298 17.82 7.82 15.25
N THR A 299 17.73 6.88 14.34
CA THR A 299 18.86 6.06 13.87
C THR A 299 19.15 6.39 12.43
#